data_3bb7c0ea6a5f4acd9049c5c98d848ca3
#
_entry.id   3bb7c0ea6a5f4acd9049c5c98d848ca3
#
_cell.length_a   1.000
_cell.length_b   1.000
_cell.length_c   1.000
_cell.angle_alpha   90.00
_cell.angle_beta   90.00
_cell.angle_gamma   90.00
#
_symmetry.space_group_name_H-M   'P 1'
#
loop_
_entity.id
_entity.type
_entity.pdbx_description
1 polymer ?
#
loop_
_entity_poly.entity_id
_entity_poly.type
_entity_poly.pdbx_seq_one_letter_code
_entity_poly.pdbx_strand_id
1 'polypeptide(L)'
;MSRWYELCDSLGLYVMDEADIEEHGLRGTLASTPDWYAAFMDRAVRMAERDKNYPSIVMWSMGNESGYGPNFAAISAWLHDFDPTRPVHYEGAQGVDGNPDPKTVDVISRFYTRVKQEYLNPGIAEGEDKERAENARWERLLEIAERTNDDRPVMTSEYAHSMGNALGNFKEYWDEIYSNPRMLGGFI
;
A
#
# COMPACT_ATOMS: atom_id res chain seq x y z
N MET A 1 12.78 3.31 -18.56
CA MET A 1 11.82 3.77 -17.53
C MET A 1 11.67 5.29 -17.46
N SER A 2 12.72 6.11 -17.65
CA SER A 2 12.59 7.59 -17.66
C SER A 2 11.44 8.11 -18.54
N ARG A 3 11.26 7.53 -19.72
CA ARG A 3 10.17 7.91 -20.63
C ARG A 3 8.76 7.74 -20.02
N TRP A 4 8.56 6.79 -19.14
CA TRP A 4 7.29 6.59 -18.42
C TRP A 4 6.98 7.80 -17.53
N TYR A 5 7.93 8.19 -16.69
CA TYR A 5 7.74 9.35 -15.78
C TYR A 5 7.59 10.67 -16.56
N GLU A 6 8.35 10.86 -17.65
CA GLU A 6 8.20 12.02 -18.53
C GLU A 6 6.78 12.11 -19.12
N LEU A 7 6.18 10.97 -19.48
CA LEU A 7 4.80 10.93 -19.98
C LEU A 7 3.81 11.23 -18.85
N CYS A 8 4.01 10.67 -17.66
CA CYS A 8 3.17 10.97 -16.51
C CYS A 8 3.22 12.45 -16.14
N ASP A 9 4.40 13.06 -16.12
CA ASP A 9 4.57 14.50 -15.93
C ASP A 9 3.80 15.31 -16.96
N SER A 10 3.95 14.93 -18.24
CA SER A 10 3.32 15.65 -19.36
C SER A 10 1.79 15.53 -19.37
N LEU A 11 1.27 14.40 -18.90
CA LEU A 11 -0.16 14.10 -18.92
C LEU A 11 -0.86 14.42 -17.58
N GLY A 12 -0.11 14.81 -16.55
CA GLY A 12 -0.64 15.11 -15.23
C GLY A 12 -1.14 13.87 -14.48
N LEU A 13 -0.50 12.72 -14.69
CA LEU A 13 -0.81 11.48 -13.98
C LEU A 13 -0.05 11.41 -12.66
N TYR A 14 -0.71 11.03 -11.60
CA TYR A 14 -0.05 10.75 -10.32
C TYR A 14 0.58 9.37 -10.35
N VAL A 15 1.78 9.28 -9.79
CA VAL A 15 2.56 8.05 -9.69
C VAL A 15 2.90 7.79 -8.24
N MET A 16 2.67 6.58 -7.78
CA MET A 16 3.31 6.02 -6.60
C MET A 16 4.49 5.19 -7.09
N ASP A 17 5.70 5.66 -6.83
CA ASP A 17 6.92 4.98 -7.28
C ASP A 17 7.35 3.97 -6.22
N GLU A 18 7.60 2.73 -6.65
CA GLU A 18 7.79 1.61 -5.73
C GLU A 18 9.15 0.97 -5.90
N ALA A 19 9.80 0.71 -4.78
CA ALA A 19 11.05 -0.04 -4.73
C ALA A 19 10.81 -1.50 -5.15
N ASP A 20 11.74 -2.03 -5.95
CA ASP A 20 11.73 -3.41 -6.43
C ASP A 20 12.05 -4.40 -5.29
N ILE A 21 11.14 -4.48 -4.32
CA ILE A 21 11.21 -5.37 -3.17
C ILE A 21 9.94 -6.17 -3.10
N GLU A 22 10.05 -7.46 -3.37
CA GLU A 22 8.96 -8.42 -3.18
C GLU A 22 9.51 -9.77 -2.70
N GLU A 23 8.94 -10.28 -1.61
CA GLU A 23 9.28 -11.59 -1.06
C GLU A 23 8.01 -12.38 -0.64
N HIS A 24 6.94 -12.27 -1.39
CA HIS A 24 5.61 -12.80 -1.06
C HIS A 24 5.64 -14.24 -0.52
N GLY A 25 6.44 -15.11 -1.12
CA GLY A 25 6.59 -16.50 -0.68
C GLY A 25 7.24 -16.70 0.69
N LEU A 26 8.00 -15.73 1.20
CA LEU A 26 8.76 -15.79 2.46
C LEU A 26 8.17 -14.94 3.59
N ARG A 27 7.18 -14.11 3.30
CA ARG A 27 6.32 -13.40 4.26
C ARG A 27 7.06 -12.67 5.39
N GLY A 28 8.01 -11.84 5.05
CA GLY A 28 8.72 -11.00 6.01
C GLY A 28 9.98 -11.65 6.60
N THR A 29 10.36 -12.83 6.13
CA THR A 29 11.62 -13.46 6.56
C THR A 29 12.81 -12.59 6.18
N LEU A 30 12.90 -12.15 4.92
CA LEU A 30 14.00 -11.30 4.46
C LEU A 30 13.91 -9.89 5.03
N ALA A 31 12.69 -9.36 5.18
CA ALA A 31 12.45 -8.06 5.83
C ALA A 31 12.96 -7.99 7.26
N SER A 32 13.07 -9.14 7.94
CA SER A 32 13.53 -9.26 9.32
C SER A 32 14.95 -9.79 9.47
N THR A 33 15.59 -10.19 8.37
CA THR A 33 16.94 -10.78 8.39
C THR A 33 17.99 -9.70 8.11
N PRO A 34 18.95 -9.45 9.03
CA PRO A 34 19.96 -8.40 8.88
C PRO A 34 20.83 -8.51 7.62
N ASP A 35 21.12 -9.73 7.17
CA ASP A 35 21.93 -9.96 5.97
C ASP A 35 21.34 -9.37 4.69
N TRP A 36 20.00 -9.16 4.67
CA TRP A 36 19.28 -8.56 3.54
C TRP A 36 19.15 -7.05 3.61
N TYR A 37 19.55 -6.42 4.73
CA TYR A 37 19.47 -4.97 4.92
C TYR A 37 20.05 -4.17 3.74
N ALA A 38 21.28 -4.51 3.34
CA ALA A 38 21.95 -3.79 2.27
C ALA A 38 21.20 -3.90 0.92
N ALA A 39 20.61 -5.06 0.62
CA ALA A 39 19.83 -5.28 -0.59
C ALA A 39 18.51 -4.49 -0.59
N PHE A 40 17.84 -4.41 0.55
CA PHE A 40 16.64 -3.59 0.73
C PHE A 40 16.95 -2.10 0.56
N MET A 41 17.95 -1.61 1.27
CA MET A 41 18.36 -0.21 1.19
C MET A 41 18.80 0.19 -0.22
N ASP A 42 19.62 -0.63 -0.90
CA ASP A 42 20.12 -0.34 -2.25
C ASP A 42 18.97 -0.11 -3.25
N ARG A 43 17.90 -0.91 -3.17
CA ARG A 43 16.74 -0.77 -4.05
C ARG A 43 15.99 0.54 -3.81
N ALA A 44 15.68 0.87 -2.57
CA ALA A 44 14.98 2.10 -2.23
C ALA A 44 15.81 3.36 -2.55
N VAL A 45 17.10 3.34 -2.21
CA VAL A 45 18.01 4.44 -2.49
C VAL A 45 18.14 4.69 -3.99
N ARG A 46 18.35 3.63 -4.79
CA ARG A 46 18.47 3.76 -6.26
C ARG A 46 17.20 4.27 -6.91
N MET A 47 16.03 3.82 -6.44
CA MET A 47 14.74 4.31 -6.90
C MET A 47 14.63 5.82 -6.65
N ALA A 48 14.70 6.22 -5.40
CA ALA A 48 14.50 7.61 -5.01
C ALA A 48 15.55 8.56 -5.62
N GLU A 49 16.83 8.18 -5.65
CA GLU A 49 17.89 8.98 -6.28
C GLU A 49 17.71 9.15 -7.78
N ARG A 50 17.25 8.11 -8.48
CA ARG A 50 16.99 8.16 -9.92
C ARG A 50 15.79 9.03 -10.24
N ASP A 51 14.72 8.92 -9.45
CA ASP A 51 13.39 9.37 -9.84
C ASP A 51 12.91 10.65 -9.11
N LYS A 52 13.67 11.15 -8.14
CA LYS A 52 13.33 12.33 -7.29
C LYS A 52 12.89 13.58 -8.05
N ASN A 53 13.32 13.75 -9.31
CA ASN A 53 13.06 14.96 -10.08
C ASN A 53 11.78 14.89 -10.94
N TYR A 54 11.02 13.80 -10.86
CA TYR A 54 9.75 13.69 -11.57
C TYR A 54 8.59 14.20 -10.70
N PRO A 55 7.94 15.32 -11.06
CA PRO A 55 6.84 15.89 -10.27
C PRO A 55 5.57 15.02 -10.26
N SER A 56 5.40 14.12 -11.21
CA SER A 56 4.31 13.15 -11.21
C SER A 56 4.38 12.18 -10.03
N ILE A 57 5.58 11.91 -9.50
CA ILE A 57 5.75 11.04 -8.33
C ILE A 57 5.29 11.80 -7.09
N VAL A 58 4.17 11.35 -6.54
CA VAL A 58 3.54 11.99 -5.37
C VAL A 58 3.77 11.21 -4.07
N MET A 59 4.28 9.98 -4.16
CA MET A 59 4.46 9.08 -3.01
C MET A 59 5.56 8.07 -3.30
N TRP A 60 6.33 7.72 -2.28
CA TRP A 60 7.31 6.63 -2.31
C TRP A 60 6.72 5.38 -1.68
N SER A 61 6.75 4.25 -2.39
CA SER A 61 6.38 2.95 -1.85
C SER A 61 7.61 2.09 -1.61
N MET A 62 7.65 1.42 -0.47
CA MET A 62 8.83 0.68 -0.05
C MET A 62 8.92 -0.73 -0.64
N GLY A 63 7.84 -1.25 -1.21
CA GLY A 63 7.80 -2.59 -1.80
C GLY A 63 6.40 -3.19 -1.81
N ASN A 64 6.32 -4.47 -2.13
CA ASN A 64 5.07 -5.20 -2.31
C ASN A 64 5.09 -6.54 -1.56
N GLU A 65 4.00 -6.88 -0.86
CA GLU A 65 3.67 -8.20 -0.27
C GLU A 65 4.82 -8.94 0.43
N SER A 66 5.69 -8.20 1.10
CA SER A 66 6.93 -8.74 1.70
C SER A 66 6.89 -8.82 3.22
N GLY A 67 5.71 -8.79 3.82
CA GLY A 67 5.55 -8.70 5.27
C GLY A 67 6.15 -7.40 5.82
N TYR A 68 6.42 -7.35 7.11
CA TYR A 68 7.01 -6.15 7.71
C TYR A 68 8.15 -6.52 8.67
N GLY A 69 9.20 -5.73 8.66
CA GLY A 69 10.36 -5.95 9.51
C GLY A 69 11.31 -4.75 9.59
N PRO A 70 12.40 -4.87 10.37
CA PRO A 70 13.37 -3.79 10.58
C PRO A 70 13.97 -3.21 9.30
N ASN A 71 14.11 -4.00 8.24
CA ASN A 71 14.65 -3.51 6.97
C ASN A 71 13.73 -2.48 6.32
N PHE A 72 12.41 -2.66 6.40
CA PHE A 72 11.45 -1.64 5.95
C PHE A 72 11.43 -0.41 6.85
N ALA A 73 11.57 -0.57 8.17
CA ALA A 73 11.67 0.57 9.07
C ALA A 73 12.90 1.44 8.76
N ALA A 74 14.02 0.81 8.39
CA ALA A 74 15.22 1.52 7.98
C ALA A 74 15.05 2.27 6.64
N ILE A 75 14.38 1.65 5.64
CA ILE A 75 14.05 2.33 4.38
C ILE A 75 13.17 3.55 4.67
N SER A 76 12.14 3.39 5.48
CA SER A 76 11.25 4.49 5.85
C SER A 76 12.02 5.66 6.46
N ALA A 77 12.87 5.40 7.44
CA ALA A 77 13.68 6.43 8.08
C ALA A 77 14.57 7.17 7.06
N TRP A 78 15.18 6.43 6.15
CA TRP A 78 16.02 7.02 5.10
C TRP A 78 15.20 7.86 4.11
N LEU A 79 14.04 7.38 3.67
CA LEU A 79 13.17 8.11 2.73
C LEU A 79 12.69 9.42 3.34
N HIS A 80 12.26 9.43 4.61
CA HIS A 80 11.83 10.65 5.30
C HIS A 80 12.97 11.68 5.46
N ASP A 81 14.22 11.23 5.67
CA ASP A 81 15.38 12.11 5.72
C ASP A 81 15.77 12.65 4.33
N PHE A 82 15.71 11.78 3.32
CA PHE A 82 16.08 12.11 1.94
C PHE A 82 15.07 13.03 1.25
N ASP A 83 13.78 12.75 1.40
CA ASP A 83 12.70 13.52 0.77
C ASP A 83 11.51 13.74 1.73
N PRO A 84 11.56 14.75 2.58
CA PRO A 84 10.47 15.05 3.51
C PRO A 84 9.22 15.63 2.83
N THR A 85 9.20 15.75 1.52
CA THR A 85 8.08 16.36 0.77
C THR A 85 7.07 15.35 0.25
N ARG A 86 7.45 14.08 0.12
CA ARG A 86 6.59 13.01 -0.34
C ARG A 86 6.32 12.00 0.76
N PRO A 87 5.05 11.60 0.96
CA PRO A 87 4.72 10.58 1.94
C PRO A 87 5.30 9.22 1.56
N VAL A 88 5.55 8.42 2.58
CA VAL A 88 6.05 7.05 2.47
C VAL A 88 4.89 6.08 2.65
N HIS A 89 4.78 5.14 1.74
CA HIS A 89 3.77 4.10 1.69
C HIS A 89 4.40 2.70 1.79
N TYR A 90 3.70 1.79 2.41
CA TYR A 90 3.90 0.35 2.30
C TYR A 90 2.70 -0.40 2.87
N GLU A 91 2.06 -1.25 2.07
CA GLU A 91 0.87 -2.00 2.48
C GLU A 91 1.16 -3.02 3.58
N GLY A 92 2.35 -3.62 3.58
CA GLY A 92 2.78 -4.60 4.58
C GLY A 92 3.02 -4.02 5.96
N ALA A 93 3.09 -2.70 6.13
CA ALA A 93 3.20 -2.03 7.42
C ALA A 93 1.85 -2.03 8.15
N GLN A 94 1.43 -3.20 8.60
CA GLN A 94 0.14 -3.39 9.24
C GLN A 94 0.30 -3.88 10.67
N GLY A 95 -0.56 -3.37 11.54
CA GLY A 95 -0.65 -3.84 12.91
C GLY A 95 -1.17 -5.28 12.98
N VAL A 96 -0.65 -6.05 13.91
CA VAL A 96 -1.08 -7.42 14.18
C VAL A 96 -1.73 -7.49 15.56
N ASP A 97 -2.66 -8.42 15.74
CA ASP A 97 -3.31 -8.68 17.03
C ASP A 97 -3.96 -7.44 17.67
N GLY A 98 -4.60 -6.58 16.84
CA GLY A 98 -5.27 -5.38 17.31
C GLY A 98 -4.35 -4.17 17.59
N ASN A 99 -3.05 -4.30 17.35
CA ASN A 99 -2.14 -3.17 17.42
C ASN A 99 -2.35 -2.20 16.24
N PRO A 100 -2.09 -0.91 16.42
CA PRO A 100 -2.14 0.05 15.32
C PRO A 100 -1.05 -0.23 14.28
N ASP A 101 -1.28 0.22 13.05
CA ASP A 101 -0.27 0.16 12.00
C ASP A 101 1.00 0.94 12.40
N PRO A 102 2.20 0.43 12.07
CA PRO A 102 3.45 1.10 12.36
C PRO A 102 3.48 2.56 11.86
N LYS A 103 4.09 3.45 12.62
CA LYS A 103 4.27 4.87 12.26
C LYS A 103 5.41 5.10 11.26
N THR A 104 5.90 4.06 10.64
CA THR A 104 6.89 4.10 9.57
C THR A 104 6.28 4.41 8.21
N VAL A 105 4.97 4.46 8.10
CA VAL A 105 4.25 4.88 6.90
C VAL A 105 3.33 6.05 7.20
N ASP A 106 3.18 6.94 6.23
CA ASP A 106 2.36 8.15 6.35
C ASP A 106 0.91 7.92 5.91
N VAL A 107 0.65 6.81 5.25
CA VAL A 107 -0.67 6.44 4.73
C VAL A 107 -1.01 5.03 5.18
N ILE A 108 -2.21 4.85 5.68
CA ILE A 108 -2.75 3.51 5.96
C ILE A 108 -3.21 2.92 4.64
N SER A 109 -2.67 1.77 4.28
CA SER A 109 -2.98 1.11 3.02
C SER A 109 -3.43 -0.32 3.22
N ARG A 110 -4.32 -0.77 2.35
CA ARG A 110 -4.79 -2.15 2.29
C ARG A 110 -4.95 -2.59 0.84
N PHE A 111 -4.76 -3.87 0.61
CA PHE A 111 -5.08 -4.55 -0.64
C PHE A 111 -6.48 -5.15 -0.59
N TYR A 112 -7.23 -5.07 -1.67
CA TYR A 112 -8.50 -5.76 -1.90
C TYR A 112 -9.48 -5.65 -0.73
N THR A 113 -9.61 -4.46 -0.17
CA THR A 113 -10.56 -4.19 0.92
C THR A 113 -11.99 -4.43 0.47
N ARG A 114 -12.85 -4.75 1.41
CA ARG A 114 -14.29 -4.87 1.13
C ARG A 114 -14.93 -3.50 0.96
N VAL A 115 -15.84 -3.43 0.00
CA VAL A 115 -16.70 -2.26 -0.18
C VAL A 115 -17.99 -2.42 0.62
N LYS A 116 -18.62 -3.61 0.55
CA LYS A 116 -19.84 -3.95 1.28
C LYS A 116 -19.78 -5.37 1.80
N GLN A 117 -20.36 -5.58 2.97
CA GLN A 117 -20.46 -6.90 3.59
C GLN A 117 -21.15 -7.95 2.70
N GLU A 118 -22.18 -7.55 1.97
CA GLU A 118 -22.96 -8.42 1.08
C GLU A 118 -22.17 -8.98 -0.11
N TYR A 119 -20.97 -8.44 -0.39
CA TYR A 119 -20.09 -8.94 -1.45
C TYR A 119 -19.06 -9.96 -0.96
N LEU A 120 -19.18 -10.39 0.28
CA LEU A 120 -18.52 -11.61 0.74
C LEU A 120 -19.14 -12.81 0.02
N ASN A 121 -18.40 -13.91 -0.04
CA ASN A 121 -18.88 -15.12 -0.68
C ASN A 121 -20.30 -15.46 -0.20
N PRO A 122 -21.30 -15.49 -1.08
CA PRO A 122 -22.66 -15.76 -0.67
C PRO A 122 -22.78 -17.08 0.10
N GLY A 123 -23.33 -17.04 1.28
CA GLY A 123 -23.52 -18.25 2.12
C GLY A 123 -22.36 -18.59 3.07
N ILE A 124 -21.30 -17.83 3.08
CA ILE A 124 -20.22 -17.98 4.07
C ILE A 124 -20.32 -16.83 5.06
N ALA A 125 -20.38 -17.15 6.35
CA ALA A 125 -20.43 -16.15 7.40
C ALA A 125 -19.14 -15.32 7.43
N GLU A 126 -19.27 -14.06 7.81
CA GLU A 126 -18.13 -13.16 7.93
C GLU A 126 -17.08 -13.76 8.89
N GLY A 127 -15.81 -13.79 8.43
CA GLY A 127 -14.70 -14.36 9.20
C GLY A 127 -14.49 -15.86 9.04
N GLU A 128 -15.38 -16.58 8.33
CA GLU A 128 -15.25 -18.02 8.10
C GLU A 128 -14.57 -18.39 6.77
N ASP A 129 -14.39 -17.43 5.85
CA ASP A 129 -13.71 -17.66 4.58
C ASP A 129 -12.19 -17.71 4.77
N LYS A 130 -11.67 -18.90 4.94
CA LYS A 130 -10.25 -19.17 5.17
C LYS A 130 -9.39 -19.11 3.91
N GLU A 131 -9.98 -19.18 2.72
CA GLU A 131 -9.22 -19.19 1.47
C GLU A 131 -8.63 -17.83 1.10
N ARG A 132 -9.13 -16.75 1.70
CA ARG A 132 -8.69 -15.38 1.44
C ARG A 132 -7.94 -14.74 2.62
N ALA A 133 -7.59 -15.52 3.63
CA ALA A 133 -7.03 -15.03 4.89
C ALA A 133 -5.70 -14.26 4.75
N GLU A 134 -5.06 -14.27 3.58
CA GLU A 134 -3.73 -13.69 3.41
C GLU A 134 -3.74 -12.30 2.79
N ASN A 135 -4.64 -12.00 1.88
CA ASN A 135 -4.68 -10.75 1.14
C ASN A 135 -6.01 -9.98 1.28
N ALA A 136 -7.11 -10.68 1.47
CA ALA A 136 -8.39 -10.03 1.75
C ALA A 136 -8.52 -9.82 3.25
N ARG A 137 -7.96 -8.77 3.76
CA ARG A 137 -8.30 -8.36 5.11
C ARG A 137 -9.76 -7.97 5.15
N TRP A 138 -10.46 -8.48 6.16
CA TRP A 138 -11.90 -8.34 6.34
C TRP A 138 -12.33 -6.89 6.64
N GLU A 139 -11.37 -5.99 6.75
CA GLU A 139 -11.61 -4.58 7.03
C GLU A 139 -12.13 -3.86 5.79
N ARG A 140 -13.19 -3.10 5.98
CA ARG A 140 -13.61 -2.12 4.99
C ARG A 140 -12.70 -0.89 5.06
N LEU A 141 -12.40 -0.31 3.91
CA LEU A 141 -11.61 0.91 3.86
C LEU A 141 -12.27 2.05 4.65
N LEU A 142 -13.59 2.17 4.55
CA LEU A 142 -14.36 3.15 5.30
C LEU A 142 -14.25 2.95 6.82
N GLU A 143 -14.29 1.71 7.31
CA GLU A 143 -14.14 1.41 8.75
C GLU A 143 -12.76 1.83 9.26
N ILE A 144 -11.72 1.68 8.45
CA ILE A 144 -10.37 2.16 8.78
C ILE A 144 -10.35 3.69 8.81
N ALA A 145 -10.97 4.34 7.83
CA ALA A 145 -11.03 5.80 7.74
C ALA A 145 -11.84 6.45 8.89
N GLU A 146 -12.78 5.72 9.49
CA GLU A 146 -13.58 6.17 10.63
C GLU A 146 -12.91 5.97 11.99
N ARG A 147 -11.75 5.29 12.06
CA ARG A 147 -11.02 5.10 13.32
C ARG A 147 -10.55 6.44 13.88
N THR A 148 -10.73 6.59 15.19
CA THR A 148 -10.39 7.83 15.92
C THR A 148 -8.99 7.82 16.55
N ASN A 149 -8.35 6.67 16.59
CA ASN A 149 -7.02 6.48 17.19
C ASN A 149 -5.86 6.64 16.20
N ASP A 150 -6.15 6.88 14.93
CA ASP A 150 -5.20 7.14 13.87
C ASP A 150 -5.80 8.16 12.89
N ASP A 151 -5.10 9.22 12.60
CA ASP A 151 -5.55 10.33 11.74
C ASP A 151 -4.89 10.33 10.36
N ARG A 152 -4.03 9.35 10.09
CA ARG A 152 -3.39 9.22 8.79
C ARG A 152 -4.42 9.02 7.67
N PRO A 153 -4.14 9.54 6.46
CA PRO A 153 -4.93 9.24 5.28
C PRO A 153 -4.99 7.73 5.02
N VAL A 154 -6.04 7.30 4.33
CA VAL A 154 -6.32 5.90 4.05
C VAL A 154 -6.46 5.71 2.54
N MET A 155 -5.93 4.61 2.01
CA MET A 155 -6.06 4.26 0.60
C MET A 155 -6.13 2.75 0.41
N THR A 156 -6.57 2.33 -0.78
CA THR A 156 -6.39 0.97 -1.26
C THR A 156 -5.30 0.96 -2.33
N SER A 157 -4.22 0.25 -2.11
CA SER A 157 -3.09 0.22 -3.03
C SER A 157 -3.16 -0.91 -4.05
N GLU A 158 -4.12 -1.82 -3.89
CA GLU A 158 -4.59 -2.72 -4.93
C GLU A 158 -6.10 -2.93 -4.78
N TYR A 159 -6.84 -2.74 -5.87
CA TYR A 159 -8.28 -3.00 -5.94
C TYR A 159 -8.68 -3.24 -7.40
N ALA A 160 -9.85 -3.85 -7.59
CA ALA A 160 -10.43 -4.06 -8.91
C ALA A 160 -9.44 -4.69 -9.92
N HIS A 161 -8.61 -5.63 -9.47
CA HIS A 161 -7.61 -6.30 -10.31
C HIS A 161 -8.23 -6.87 -11.58
N SER A 162 -7.71 -6.47 -12.74
CA SER A 162 -8.27 -6.80 -14.04
C SER A 162 -7.65 -8.08 -14.62
N MET A 163 -8.04 -9.22 -14.08
CA MET A 163 -7.62 -10.53 -14.56
C MET A 163 -8.87 -11.40 -14.84
N GLY A 164 -8.94 -12.00 -16.04
CA GLY A 164 -10.10 -12.81 -16.41
C GLY A 164 -11.39 -12.00 -16.43
N ASN A 165 -12.36 -12.40 -15.61
CA ASN A 165 -13.68 -11.77 -15.52
C ASN A 165 -13.77 -10.74 -14.38
N ALA A 166 -12.75 -9.94 -14.23
CA ALA A 166 -12.56 -9.00 -13.13
C ALA A 166 -13.11 -7.59 -13.39
N LEU A 167 -12.72 -6.62 -12.57
CA LEU A 167 -13.20 -5.23 -12.47
C LEU A 167 -14.58 -5.10 -11.81
N GLY A 168 -14.88 -5.98 -10.83
CA GLY A 168 -16.08 -5.83 -10.01
C GLY A 168 -15.98 -4.67 -9.01
N ASN A 169 -17.13 -4.05 -8.74
CA ASN A 169 -17.30 -3.07 -7.66
C ASN A 169 -16.49 -1.76 -7.80
N PHE A 170 -15.99 -1.42 -8.99
CA PHE A 170 -15.21 -0.20 -9.19
C PHE A 170 -15.96 1.07 -8.76
N LYS A 171 -17.23 1.16 -9.16
CA LYS A 171 -18.07 2.30 -8.78
C LYS A 171 -18.28 2.37 -7.27
N GLU A 172 -18.53 1.25 -6.64
CA GLU A 172 -18.79 1.13 -5.21
C GLU A 172 -17.56 1.54 -4.39
N TYR A 173 -16.35 1.18 -4.82
CA TYR A 173 -15.11 1.68 -4.21
C TYR A 173 -15.05 3.20 -4.24
N TRP A 174 -15.34 3.81 -5.38
CA TRP A 174 -15.28 5.26 -5.51
C TRP A 174 -16.42 5.98 -4.79
N ASP A 175 -17.61 5.39 -4.70
CA ASP A 175 -18.69 5.92 -3.87
C ASP A 175 -18.26 5.98 -2.38
N GLU A 176 -17.56 4.96 -1.87
CA GLU A 176 -16.99 4.99 -0.52
C GLU A 176 -15.85 6.00 -0.38
N ILE A 177 -14.91 6.00 -1.32
CA ILE A 177 -13.76 6.92 -1.29
C ILE A 177 -14.24 8.37 -1.21
N TYR A 178 -15.20 8.75 -2.02
CA TYR A 178 -15.76 10.11 -1.97
C TYR A 178 -16.59 10.42 -0.72
N SER A 179 -17.00 9.42 0.04
CA SER A 179 -17.82 9.61 1.23
C SER A 179 -17.04 10.08 2.47
N ASN A 180 -15.71 9.92 2.48
CA ASN A 180 -14.88 10.25 3.63
C ASN A 180 -13.59 10.97 3.22
N PRO A 181 -13.32 12.19 3.73
CA PRO A 181 -12.17 13.01 3.32
C PRO A 181 -10.80 12.41 3.69
N ARG A 182 -10.72 11.40 4.56
CA ARG A 182 -9.48 10.68 4.84
C ARG A 182 -9.11 9.68 3.75
N MET A 183 -10.05 9.31 2.89
CA MET A 183 -9.81 8.33 1.83
C MET A 183 -9.24 9.03 0.60
N LEU A 184 -7.98 8.72 0.27
CA LEU A 184 -7.26 9.38 -0.84
C LEU A 184 -7.63 8.83 -2.22
N GLY A 185 -8.00 7.56 -2.30
CA GLY A 185 -8.20 6.87 -3.56
C GLY A 185 -7.61 5.48 -3.59
N GLY A 186 -7.14 5.05 -4.75
CA GLY A 186 -6.51 3.75 -4.90
C GLY A 186 -5.68 3.61 -6.17
N PHE A 187 -4.87 2.56 -6.20
CA PHE A 187 -4.07 2.13 -7.35
C PHE A 187 -4.52 0.73 -7.79
N ILE A 188 -4.53 0.48 -9.11
CA ILE A 188 -4.89 -0.82 -9.73
C ILE A 188 -3.63 -1.53 -10.16
#